data_4829278d9e6561f99edb242682276b26
#
_entry.id   4829278d9e6561f99edb242682276b26
#
_cell.length_a   1.000
_cell.length_b   1.000
_cell.length_c   1.000
_cell.angle_alpha   90.00
_cell.angle_beta   90.00
_cell.angle_gamma   90.00
#
_symmetry.space_group_name_H-M   'P 1'
#
loop_
_entity.id
_entity.type
_entity.pdbx_description
1 polymer ?
#
loop_
_entity_poly.entity_id
_entity_poly.type
_entity_poly.pdbx_seq_one_letter_code
_entity_poly.pdbx_strand_id
1 'polypeptide(L)'
;MTKDFSRGWFNMPGRPGDRELADQMKGLGWLFANCKGKSILDAGCAEGLISIELAKAGALAVHGVELVPERVKLANKLRGDLPITVEVGDMNMWRPQRHYSIVIGLAILHKLRSPTTVAAALAAKALDAVVWRLPPDGAPVIKDRRSGYEEHDIGIVMETSGFRLHEAVSGHLGEWVGVYVRK
;
A
#
# COMPACT_ATOMS: atom_id res chain seq x y z
N MET A 1 -19.36 -16.19 -4.28
CA MET A 1 -18.51 -16.00 -5.47
C MET A 1 -17.05 -16.08 -5.04
N THR A 2 -16.37 -17.15 -5.40
CA THR A 2 -14.91 -17.26 -5.26
C THR A 2 -14.28 -16.23 -6.22
N LYS A 3 -13.50 -15.29 -5.69
CA LYS A 3 -12.74 -14.40 -6.56
C LYS A 3 -11.76 -15.23 -7.38
N ASP A 4 -11.83 -15.10 -8.69
CA ASP A 4 -10.82 -15.66 -9.58
C ASP A 4 -9.51 -14.83 -9.43
N PHE A 5 -8.49 -15.46 -8.86
CA PHE A 5 -7.15 -14.88 -8.71
C PHE A 5 -6.18 -15.36 -9.79
N SER A 6 -6.68 -16.01 -10.87
CA SER A 6 -5.84 -16.45 -11.99
C SER A 6 -5.16 -15.27 -12.69
N ARG A 7 -5.82 -14.10 -12.71
CA ARG A 7 -5.29 -12.86 -13.25
C ARG A 7 -4.43 -12.12 -12.25
N GLY A 8 -3.26 -11.64 -12.68
CA GLY A 8 -2.35 -10.84 -11.86
C GLY A 8 -2.92 -9.45 -11.53
N TRP A 9 -2.39 -8.80 -10.51
CA TRP A 9 -2.60 -7.36 -10.32
C TRP A 9 -1.77 -6.57 -11.33
N PHE A 10 -0.49 -6.91 -11.44
CA PHE A 10 0.41 -6.32 -12.42
C PHE A 10 0.43 -7.12 -13.74
N ASN A 11 0.45 -6.39 -14.85
CA ASN A 11 0.75 -6.97 -16.17
C ASN A 11 2.25 -7.26 -16.27
N MET A 12 2.60 -8.50 -16.61
CA MET A 12 3.98 -8.97 -16.68
C MET A 12 4.14 -9.91 -17.91
N PRO A 13 5.36 -10.04 -18.47
CA PRO A 13 5.61 -10.99 -19.53
C PRO A 13 5.12 -12.40 -19.18
N GLY A 14 4.25 -12.96 -20.03
CA GLY A 14 3.66 -14.30 -19.83
C GLY A 14 2.58 -14.40 -18.73
N ARG A 15 2.23 -13.29 -18.08
CA ARG A 15 1.16 -13.25 -17.07
C ARG A 15 0.37 -11.94 -17.19
N PRO A 16 -0.81 -11.96 -17.84
CA PRO A 16 -1.66 -10.79 -17.95
C PRO A 16 -2.14 -10.33 -16.56
N GLY A 17 -2.18 -9.03 -16.36
CA GLY A 17 -2.66 -8.38 -15.14
C GLY A 17 -3.53 -7.18 -15.45
N ASP A 18 -4.03 -6.54 -14.41
CA ASP A 18 -4.97 -5.43 -14.54
C ASP A 18 -4.29 -4.07 -14.62
N ARG A 19 -3.00 -3.99 -14.26
CA ARG A 19 -2.28 -2.72 -14.10
C ARG A 19 -0.85 -2.79 -14.66
N GLU A 20 -0.44 -1.73 -15.34
CA GLU A 20 0.96 -1.53 -15.71
C GLU A 20 1.75 -0.97 -14.52
N LEU A 21 3.00 -1.42 -14.32
CA LEU A 21 3.86 -0.90 -13.26
C LEU A 21 4.05 0.62 -13.38
N ALA A 22 4.31 1.13 -14.60
CA ALA A 22 4.51 2.55 -14.86
C ALA A 22 3.30 3.40 -14.43
N ASP A 23 2.08 2.89 -14.60
CA ASP A 23 0.87 3.55 -14.13
C ASP A 23 0.77 3.54 -12.59
N GLN A 24 1.18 2.45 -11.97
CA GLN A 24 1.17 2.32 -10.51
C GLN A 24 2.28 3.14 -9.83
N MET A 25 3.29 3.58 -10.57
CA MET A 25 4.33 4.51 -10.09
C MET A 25 3.86 5.97 -10.04
N LYS A 26 2.80 6.32 -10.78
CA LYS A 26 2.27 7.71 -10.81
C LYS A 26 1.82 8.15 -9.41
N GLY A 27 2.20 9.36 -9.03
CA GLY A 27 1.91 9.95 -7.72
C GLY A 27 2.82 9.48 -6.58
N LEU A 28 3.78 8.58 -6.83
CA LEU A 28 4.69 8.08 -5.78
C LEU A 28 6.05 8.82 -5.71
N GLY A 29 6.17 9.99 -6.34
CA GLY A 29 7.42 10.74 -6.41
C GLY A 29 8.04 11.00 -5.03
N TRP A 30 7.24 11.48 -4.07
CA TRP A 30 7.71 11.70 -2.70
C TRP A 30 8.25 10.42 -2.06
N LEU A 31 7.54 9.31 -2.20
CA LEU A 31 7.93 8.02 -1.63
C LEU A 31 9.31 7.58 -2.14
N PHE A 32 9.53 7.64 -3.46
CA PHE A 32 10.81 7.26 -4.05
C PHE A 32 11.95 8.22 -3.71
N ALA A 33 11.67 9.52 -3.56
CA ALA A 33 12.66 10.51 -3.11
C ALA A 33 13.08 10.31 -1.64
N ASN A 34 12.23 9.68 -0.81
CA ASN A 34 12.42 9.57 0.63
C ASN A 34 12.62 8.12 1.14
N CYS A 35 12.63 7.11 0.27
CA CYS A 35 12.74 5.69 0.68
C CYS A 35 14.15 5.24 1.03
N LYS A 36 15.19 5.95 0.57
CA LYS A 36 16.59 5.52 0.75
C LYS A 36 16.96 5.38 2.23
N GLY A 37 17.48 4.22 2.60
CA GLY A 37 17.86 3.88 3.98
C GLY A 37 16.68 3.66 4.93
N LYS A 38 15.44 3.63 4.44
CA LYS A 38 14.23 3.46 5.24
C LYS A 38 13.73 2.03 5.25
N SER A 39 13.17 1.59 6.38
CA SER A 39 12.37 0.37 6.46
C SER A 39 10.92 0.68 6.05
N ILE A 40 10.37 -0.12 5.15
CA ILE A 40 9.05 0.13 4.56
C ILE A 40 8.13 -1.08 4.78
N LEU A 41 6.88 -0.81 5.19
CA LEU A 41 5.79 -1.79 5.13
C LEU A 41 4.93 -1.50 3.90
N ASP A 42 4.78 -2.50 3.02
CA ASP A 42 3.90 -2.46 1.85
C ASP A 42 2.66 -3.32 2.12
N ALA A 43 1.59 -2.67 2.59
CA ALA A 43 0.34 -3.34 2.95
C ALA A 43 -0.53 -3.59 1.70
N GLY A 44 -0.70 -4.85 1.32
CA GLY A 44 -1.36 -5.26 0.08
C GLY A 44 -0.43 -5.17 -1.12
N CYS A 45 0.78 -5.72 -1.00
CA CYS A 45 1.86 -5.55 -1.99
C CYS A 45 1.64 -6.27 -3.33
N ALA A 46 0.60 -7.06 -3.49
CA ALA A 46 0.33 -7.88 -4.68
C ALA A 46 1.56 -8.73 -5.07
N GLU A 47 1.99 -8.68 -6.33
CA GLU A 47 3.20 -9.39 -6.82
C GLU A 47 4.50 -8.70 -6.40
N GLY A 48 4.46 -7.66 -5.57
CA GLY A 48 5.62 -7.00 -4.98
C GLY A 48 6.41 -6.10 -5.92
N LEU A 49 5.86 -5.69 -7.08
CA LEU A 49 6.63 -4.89 -8.04
C LEU A 49 6.99 -3.50 -7.50
N ILE A 50 6.10 -2.83 -6.77
CA ILE A 50 6.43 -1.56 -6.10
C ILE A 50 7.49 -1.77 -5.02
N SER A 51 7.37 -2.84 -4.21
CA SER A 51 8.38 -3.22 -3.22
C SER A 51 9.76 -3.42 -3.84
N ILE A 52 9.81 -4.05 -5.04
CA ILE A 52 11.05 -4.26 -5.81
C ILE A 52 11.66 -2.92 -6.24
N GLU A 53 10.86 -2.01 -6.78
CA GLU A 53 11.34 -0.69 -7.19
C GLU A 53 11.81 0.15 -5.98
N LEU A 54 11.15 0.07 -4.83
CA LEU A 54 11.59 0.72 -3.59
C LEU A 54 12.94 0.18 -3.11
N ALA A 55 13.14 -1.13 -3.14
CA ALA A 55 14.41 -1.76 -2.78
C ALA A 55 15.53 -1.34 -3.74
N LYS A 56 15.27 -1.31 -5.07
CA LYS A 56 16.22 -0.80 -6.07
C LYS A 56 16.55 0.69 -5.87
N ALA A 57 15.58 1.49 -5.39
CA ALA A 57 15.78 2.89 -5.05
C ALA A 57 16.53 3.11 -3.72
N GLY A 58 16.95 2.02 -3.06
CA GLY A 58 17.80 2.06 -1.87
C GLY A 58 17.07 1.99 -0.53
N ALA A 59 15.82 1.52 -0.50
CA ALA A 59 15.18 1.19 0.77
C ALA A 59 16.03 0.18 1.55
N LEU A 60 16.17 0.38 2.86
CA LEU A 60 16.93 -0.49 3.75
C LEU A 60 16.35 -1.91 3.79
N ALA A 61 15.03 -1.98 3.89
CA ALA A 61 14.26 -3.22 3.87
C ALA A 61 12.81 -2.91 3.48
N VAL A 62 12.18 -3.81 2.72
CA VAL A 62 10.76 -3.74 2.43
C VAL A 62 10.08 -5.01 2.95
N HIS A 63 9.00 -4.84 3.69
CA HIS A 63 8.15 -5.93 4.16
C HIS A 63 6.79 -5.85 3.46
N GLY A 64 6.54 -6.77 2.55
CA GLY A 64 5.28 -6.89 1.84
C GLY A 64 4.32 -7.85 2.55
N VAL A 65 3.04 -7.49 2.60
CA VAL A 65 1.98 -8.37 3.09
C VAL A 65 0.88 -8.44 2.04
N GLU A 66 0.49 -9.65 1.65
CA GLU A 66 -0.51 -9.86 0.60
C GLU A 66 -1.43 -11.04 0.99
N LEU A 67 -2.71 -10.91 0.64
CA LEU A 67 -3.74 -11.90 0.96
C LEU A 67 -3.60 -13.19 0.13
N VAL A 68 -3.16 -13.08 -1.13
CA VAL A 68 -3.19 -14.17 -2.12
C VAL A 68 -1.86 -14.93 -2.11
N PRO A 69 -1.84 -16.21 -1.66
CA PRO A 69 -0.58 -16.98 -1.53
C PRO A 69 0.21 -17.09 -2.84
N GLU A 70 -0.46 -17.21 -3.99
CA GLU A 70 0.16 -17.31 -5.31
C GLU A 70 0.92 -16.02 -5.68
N ARG A 71 0.40 -14.85 -5.28
CA ARG A 71 1.09 -13.57 -5.46
C ARG A 71 2.30 -13.47 -4.55
N VAL A 72 2.18 -13.89 -3.29
CA VAL A 72 3.31 -13.95 -2.34
C VAL A 72 4.41 -14.86 -2.87
N LYS A 73 4.07 -16.06 -3.37
CA LYS A 73 5.04 -16.98 -3.99
C LYS A 73 5.76 -16.33 -5.18
N LEU A 74 5.01 -15.61 -6.02
CA LEU A 74 5.58 -14.91 -7.16
C LEU A 74 6.46 -13.74 -6.73
N ALA A 75 6.02 -12.91 -5.78
CA ALA A 75 6.81 -11.81 -5.22
C ALA A 75 8.13 -12.30 -4.64
N ASN A 76 8.11 -13.41 -3.87
CA ASN A 76 9.32 -14.04 -3.35
C ASN A 76 10.25 -14.58 -4.44
N LYS A 77 9.74 -15.01 -5.59
CA LYS A 77 10.55 -15.38 -6.75
C LYS A 77 11.15 -14.17 -7.46
N LEU A 78 10.36 -13.11 -7.63
CA LEU A 78 10.76 -11.91 -8.38
C LEU A 78 11.78 -11.04 -7.64
N ARG A 79 11.72 -10.99 -6.31
CA ARG A 79 12.60 -10.15 -5.50
C ARG A 79 14.10 -10.51 -5.61
N GLY A 80 14.43 -11.76 -5.97
CA GLY A 80 15.83 -12.21 -5.99
C GLY A 80 16.52 -11.99 -4.63
N ASP A 81 17.70 -11.34 -4.67
CA ASP A 81 18.51 -11.01 -3.49
C ASP A 81 18.20 -9.62 -2.88
N LEU A 82 17.17 -8.93 -3.38
CA LEU A 82 16.78 -7.64 -2.83
C LEU A 82 16.30 -7.77 -1.36
N PRO A 83 16.50 -6.73 -0.52
CA PRO A 83 16.14 -6.74 0.89
C PRO A 83 14.62 -6.65 1.09
N ILE A 84 13.90 -7.63 0.57
CA ILE A 84 12.45 -7.71 0.61
C ILE A 84 12.04 -9.02 1.29
N THR A 85 11.09 -8.95 2.20
CA THR A 85 10.36 -10.11 2.73
C THR A 85 8.90 -9.97 2.37
N VAL A 86 8.26 -11.05 1.92
CA VAL A 86 6.82 -11.04 1.62
C VAL A 86 6.17 -12.21 2.32
N GLU A 87 5.07 -11.93 3.03
CA GLU A 87 4.27 -12.95 3.72
C GLU A 87 2.80 -12.90 3.36
N VAL A 88 2.10 -14.01 3.59
CA VAL A 88 0.65 -14.08 3.43
C VAL A 88 -0.01 -13.47 4.66
N GLY A 89 -0.92 -12.51 4.43
CA GLY A 89 -1.68 -11.89 5.52
C GLY A 89 -2.97 -11.22 5.04
N ASP A 90 -4.06 -11.41 5.80
CA ASP A 90 -5.30 -10.66 5.62
C ASP A 90 -5.23 -9.37 6.41
N MET A 91 -5.17 -8.21 5.74
CA MET A 91 -5.12 -6.90 6.39
C MET A 91 -6.28 -6.60 7.34
N ASN A 92 -7.42 -7.29 7.21
CA ASN A 92 -8.48 -7.18 8.19
C ASN A 92 -8.05 -7.70 9.57
N MET A 93 -7.13 -8.66 9.63
CA MET A 93 -6.68 -9.35 10.85
C MET A 93 -5.19 -9.22 11.12
N TRP A 94 -4.37 -9.14 10.08
CA TRP A 94 -2.92 -8.99 10.22
C TRP A 94 -2.56 -7.65 10.87
N ARG A 95 -1.59 -7.66 11.76
CA ARG A 95 -1.10 -6.44 12.45
C ARG A 95 0.41 -6.43 12.50
N PRO A 96 1.04 -5.26 12.25
CA PRO A 96 2.50 -5.15 12.30
C PRO A 96 3.05 -5.44 13.69
N GLN A 97 4.04 -6.32 13.79
CA GLN A 97 4.72 -6.66 15.03
C GLN A 97 5.87 -5.70 15.36
N ARG A 98 6.36 -4.95 14.37
CA ARG A 98 7.46 -3.99 14.49
C ARG A 98 7.08 -2.63 13.92
N HIS A 99 7.93 -1.63 14.17
CA HIS A 99 7.81 -0.32 13.54
C HIS A 99 8.53 -0.29 12.20
N TYR A 100 8.10 0.61 11.33
CA TYR A 100 8.67 0.88 10.01
C TYR A 100 8.87 2.39 9.88
N SER A 101 9.90 2.81 9.15
CA SER A 101 10.08 4.23 8.84
C SER A 101 8.88 4.76 8.04
N ILE A 102 8.48 4.02 7.02
CA ILE A 102 7.35 4.38 6.15
C ILE A 102 6.37 3.21 6.05
N VAL A 103 5.09 3.50 6.10
CA VAL A 103 4.02 2.55 5.81
C VAL A 103 3.30 2.99 4.55
N ILE A 104 3.08 2.07 3.61
CA ILE A 104 2.32 2.34 2.40
C ILE A 104 1.12 1.40 2.28
N GLY A 105 0.02 1.92 1.76
CA GLY A 105 -1.17 1.15 1.43
C GLY A 105 -1.78 1.65 0.13
N LEU A 106 -1.39 0.99 -0.98
CA LEU A 106 -1.72 1.44 -2.33
C LEU A 106 -2.97 0.72 -2.83
N ALA A 107 -4.10 1.41 -2.87
CA ALA A 107 -5.39 0.90 -3.32
C ALA A 107 -5.89 -0.33 -2.52
N ILE A 108 -5.67 -0.35 -1.21
CA ILE A 108 -6.07 -1.44 -0.31
C ILE A 108 -7.27 -1.08 0.58
N LEU A 109 -7.31 0.12 1.17
CA LEU A 109 -8.26 0.48 2.23
C LEU A 109 -9.72 0.26 1.81
N HIS A 110 -10.11 0.62 0.58
CA HIS A 110 -11.46 0.43 0.04
C HIS A 110 -11.87 -1.05 -0.16
N LYS A 111 -10.96 -2.00 0.09
CA LYS A 111 -11.21 -3.45 0.01
C LYS A 111 -11.41 -4.09 1.38
N LEU A 112 -11.14 -3.35 2.44
CA LEU A 112 -11.18 -3.83 3.82
C LEU A 112 -12.58 -3.68 4.43
N ARG A 113 -12.85 -4.47 5.48
CA ARG A 113 -14.11 -4.41 6.24
C ARG A 113 -14.17 -3.19 7.17
N SER A 114 -13.01 -2.82 7.73
CA SER A 114 -12.88 -1.70 8.67
C SER A 114 -11.67 -0.86 8.30
N PRO A 115 -11.74 -0.06 7.21
CA PRO A 115 -10.60 0.66 6.66
C PRO A 115 -9.97 1.62 7.66
N THR A 116 -10.75 2.34 8.47
CA THR A 116 -10.25 3.28 9.48
C THR A 116 -9.48 2.57 10.60
N THR A 117 -10.00 1.45 11.11
CA THR A 117 -9.32 0.65 12.13
C THR A 117 -7.97 0.12 11.63
N VAL A 118 -7.94 -0.36 10.38
CA VAL A 118 -6.69 -0.84 9.78
C VAL A 118 -5.74 0.32 9.53
N ALA A 119 -6.21 1.44 9.00
CA ALA A 119 -5.38 2.62 8.77
C ALA A 119 -4.74 3.13 10.07
N ALA A 120 -5.51 3.23 11.16
CA ALA A 120 -5.00 3.62 12.48
C ALA A 120 -3.95 2.63 13.01
N ALA A 121 -4.21 1.32 12.90
CA ALA A 121 -3.28 0.29 13.36
C ALA A 121 -1.96 0.29 12.57
N LEU A 122 -2.02 0.56 11.27
CA LEU A 122 -0.84 0.69 10.41
C LEU A 122 -0.09 2.00 10.71
N ALA A 123 -0.81 3.12 10.86
CA ALA A 123 -0.22 4.42 11.22
C ALA A 123 0.50 4.39 12.57
N ALA A 124 -0.04 3.67 13.57
CA ALA A 124 0.59 3.49 14.87
C ALA A 124 1.98 2.82 14.80
N LYS A 125 2.30 2.17 13.68
CA LYS A 125 3.59 1.50 13.44
C LYS A 125 4.49 2.25 12.46
N ALA A 126 4.04 3.37 11.91
CA ALA A 126 4.87 4.24 11.08
C ALA A 126 5.64 5.24 11.95
N LEU A 127 6.94 5.35 11.74
CA LEU A 127 7.81 6.27 12.49
C LEU A 127 7.85 7.66 11.83
N ASP A 128 7.98 7.70 10.50
CA ASP A 128 8.21 8.93 9.76
C ASP A 128 7.01 9.34 8.92
N ALA A 129 6.46 8.40 8.13
CA ALA A 129 5.40 8.72 7.18
C ALA A 129 4.46 7.56 6.87
N VAL A 130 3.28 7.93 6.38
CA VAL A 130 2.29 7.00 5.81
C VAL A 130 1.88 7.51 4.43
N VAL A 131 1.83 6.61 3.44
CA VAL A 131 1.39 6.95 2.08
C VAL A 131 0.16 6.09 1.73
N TRP A 132 -0.94 6.77 1.45
CA TRP A 132 -2.17 6.11 1.00
C TRP A 132 -2.45 6.45 -0.46
N ARG A 133 -2.85 5.41 -1.22
CA ARG A 133 -3.53 5.61 -2.51
C ARG A 133 -4.98 5.19 -2.36
N LEU A 134 -5.89 6.07 -2.75
CA LEU A 134 -7.34 5.88 -2.67
C LEU A 134 -7.97 5.99 -4.06
N PRO A 135 -9.14 5.37 -4.29
CA PRO A 135 -9.89 5.53 -5.53
C PRO A 135 -10.21 7.01 -5.81
N PRO A 136 -10.46 7.39 -7.08
CA PRO A 136 -10.72 8.77 -7.47
C PRO A 136 -12.00 9.36 -6.84
N ASP A 137 -12.98 8.51 -6.52
CA ASP A 137 -14.28 8.93 -6.01
C ASP A 137 -14.22 9.19 -4.50
N GLY A 138 -13.84 10.38 -4.05
CA GLY A 138 -13.98 10.79 -2.66
C GLY A 138 -12.70 10.77 -1.84
N ALA A 139 -11.58 11.13 -2.43
CA ALA A 139 -10.36 11.36 -1.65
C ALA A 139 -10.45 12.70 -0.87
N PRO A 140 -10.07 12.74 0.42
CA PRO A 140 -9.50 11.64 1.22
C PRO A 140 -10.53 10.69 1.85
N VAL A 141 -11.74 10.67 1.35
CA VAL A 141 -12.85 9.87 1.86
C VAL A 141 -12.93 8.53 1.15
N ILE A 142 -13.02 7.44 1.89
CA ILE A 142 -13.21 6.10 1.35
C ILE A 142 -14.68 5.71 1.51
N LYS A 143 -15.31 5.37 0.39
CA LYS A 143 -16.62 4.74 0.41
C LYS A 143 -16.44 3.24 0.60
N ASP A 144 -16.95 2.70 1.70
CA ASP A 144 -16.99 1.26 1.88
C ASP A 144 -18.03 0.64 0.94
N ARG A 145 -17.55 0.08 -0.14
CA ARG A 145 -18.40 -0.61 -1.13
C ARG A 145 -18.96 -1.95 -0.63
N ARG A 146 -18.52 -2.43 0.56
CA ARG A 146 -18.93 -3.72 1.13
C ARG A 146 -19.93 -3.61 2.25
N SER A 147 -19.85 -2.56 3.09
CA SER A 147 -20.77 -2.34 4.21
C SER A 147 -21.93 -1.39 3.87
N GLY A 148 -22.07 -0.96 2.60
CA GLY A 148 -23.17 -0.13 2.15
C GLY A 148 -23.01 1.35 2.46
N TYR A 149 -22.13 2.04 1.73
CA TYR A 149 -22.05 3.52 1.63
C TYR A 149 -21.58 4.29 2.88
N GLU A 150 -20.96 3.68 3.85
CA GLU A 150 -20.27 4.43 4.90
C GLU A 150 -19.03 5.12 4.33
N GLU A 151 -18.94 6.42 4.56
CA GLU A 151 -17.79 7.23 4.18
C GLU A 151 -16.81 7.30 5.36
N HIS A 152 -15.54 7.00 5.10
CA HIS A 152 -14.50 7.02 6.11
C HIS A 152 -13.46 8.09 5.75
N ASP A 153 -13.33 9.10 6.59
CA ASP A 153 -12.31 10.15 6.42
C ASP A 153 -10.94 9.68 6.93
N ILE A 154 -10.06 9.33 6.02
CA ILE A 154 -8.70 8.90 6.33
C ILE A 154 -7.84 10.07 6.82
N GLY A 155 -8.15 11.30 6.42
CA GLY A 155 -7.46 12.49 6.91
C GLY A 155 -7.62 12.63 8.42
N ILE A 156 -8.84 12.48 8.94
CA ILE A 156 -9.11 12.51 10.39
C ILE A 156 -8.36 11.38 11.11
N VAL A 157 -8.36 10.17 10.55
CA VAL A 157 -7.64 9.03 11.14
C VAL A 157 -6.13 9.31 11.21
N MET A 158 -5.54 9.88 10.17
CA MET A 158 -4.12 10.22 10.16
C MET A 158 -3.81 11.33 11.16
N GLU A 159 -4.64 12.38 11.21
CA GLU A 159 -4.45 13.49 12.12
C GLU A 159 -4.52 13.07 13.59
N THR A 160 -5.50 12.25 13.95
CA THR A 160 -5.65 11.68 15.30
C THR A 160 -4.55 10.67 15.64
N SER A 161 -3.94 10.06 14.63
CA SER A 161 -2.77 9.18 14.78
C SER A 161 -1.43 9.92 14.89
N GLY A 162 -1.44 11.26 14.92
CA GLY A 162 -0.24 12.08 15.08
C GLY A 162 0.50 12.39 13.77
N PHE A 163 -0.22 12.35 12.63
CA PHE A 163 0.32 12.72 11.33
C PHE A 163 -0.37 13.97 10.79
N ARG A 164 0.31 14.69 9.90
CA ARG A 164 -0.27 15.77 9.11
C ARG A 164 -0.13 15.48 7.64
N LEU A 165 -1.08 15.92 6.84
CA LEU A 165 -0.96 15.85 5.39
C LEU A 165 0.22 16.74 4.95
N HIS A 166 1.17 16.14 4.24
CA HIS A 166 2.34 16.82 3.65
C HIS A 166 2.05 17.24 2.22
N GLU A 167 1.57 16.29 1.42
CA GLU A 167 1.13 16.56 0.05
C GLU A 167 0.01 15.60 -0.36
N ALA A 168 -0.78 16.03 -1.33
CA ALA A 168 -1.74 15.20 -2.04
C ALA A 168 -1.59 15.43 -3.54
N VAL A 169 -1.43 14.34 -4.28
CA VAL A 169 -1.23 14.38 -5.72
C VAL A 169 -2.14 13.39 -6.44
N SER A 170 -2.34 13.58 -7.73
CA SER A 170 -3.11 12.66 -8.56
C SER A 170 -2.24 11.47 -8.97
N GLY A 171 -2.76 10.26 -8.78
CA GLY A 171 -2.23 9.02 -9.30
C GLY A 171 -2.76 8.68 -10.69
N HIS A 172 -2.73 7.39 -11.04
CA HIS A 172 -3.28 6.89 -12.29
C HIS A 172 -4.82 6.99 -12.30
N LEU A 173 -5.41 7.42 -13.40
CA LEU A 173 -6.88 7.56 -13.57
C LEU A 173 -7.55 8.43 -12.48
N GLY A 174 -6.87 9.45 -11.98
CA GLY A 174 -7.43 10.34 -10.97
C GLY A 174 -7.45 9.77 -9.54
N GLU A 175 -6.77 8.63 -9.30
CA GLU A 175 -6.56 8.14 -7.94
C GLU A 175 -5.92 9.23 -7.07
N TRP A 176 -6.35 9.34 -5.82
CA TRP A 176 -5.74 10.25 -4.87
C TRP A 176 -4.57 9.57 -4.16
N VAL A 177 -3.43 10.24 -4.11
CA VAL A 177 -2.26 9.79 -3.36
C VAL A 177 -1.93 10.84 -2.30
N GLY A 178 -2.11 10.49 -1.03
CA GLY A 178 -1.79 11.35 0.10
C GLY A 178 -0.56 10.87 0.85
N VAL A 179 0.35 11.78 1.11
CA VAL A 179 1.52 11.59 1.96
C VAL A 179 1.29 12.28 3.28
N TYR A 180 1.33 11.51 4.36
CA TYR A 180 1.21 11.99 5.72
C TYR A 180 2.54 11.81 6.45
N VAL A 181 3.04 12.87 7.06
CA VAL A 181 4.29 12.85 7.83
C VAL A 181 4.00 13.04 9.31
N ARG A 182 4.85 12.47 10.18
CA ARG A 182 4.73 12.60 11.63
C ARG A 182 4.76 14.09 12.03
N LYS A 183 3.89 14.48 12.98
CA LYS A 183 3.87 15.83 13.58
C LYS A 183 5.08 16.07 14.46
#